data_50bce1599132f2597c8e2ae959e39cbb
#
_entry.id   50bce1599132f2597c8e2ae959e39cbb
#
_cell.length_a   1.000
_cell.length_b   1.000
_cell.length_c   1.000
_cell.angle_alpha   90.00
_cell.angle_beta   90.00
_cell.angle_gamma   90.00
#
_symmetry.space_group_name_H-M   'P 1'
#
loop_
_entity.id
_entity.type
_entity.pdbx_description
1 polymer ?
#
loop_
_entity_poly.entity_id
_entity_poly.type
_entity_poly.pdbx_seq_one_letter_code
_entity_poly.pdbx_strand_id
1 'polypeptide(L)'
;SGKITTNAKEALLGTQLPIASFKGSGLAWMVDILSGVLTGSSHGGKTKDPFDDFTGPQNVGHLFITINPNIFVGKNFMKEMKKNIKLVKRLPKAKGFNSILYPGERKNKTYKKNLNKDISIPSKILKEMDELNAI
;
A
#
# COMPACT_ATOMS: atom_id res chain seq x y z
N SER A 1 11.13 -12.39 -19.85
CA SER A 1 10.41 -13.32 -20.75
C SER A 1 8.92 -12.97 -20.91
N GLY A 2 8.33 -12.15 -20.07
CA GLY A 2 6.90 -11.76 -20.10
C GLY A 2 5.93 -12.91 -19.80
N LYS A 3 6.39 -14.05 -19.33
CA LYS A 3 5.53 -15.19 -18.95
C LYS A 3 4.95 -14.96 -17.55
N ILE A 4 3.63 -15.18 -17.40
CA ILE A 4 2.96 -15.18 -16.11
C ILE A 4 3.34 -16.49 -15.40
N THR A 5 3.71 -16.41 -14.11
CA THR A 5 4.03 -17.58 -13.29
C THR A 5 3.26 -17.55 -11.97
N THR A 6 2.94 -18.71 -11.44
CA THR A 6 2.41 -18.92 -10.08
C THR A 6 3.50 -19.44 -9.12
N ASN A 7 4.69 -19.70 -9.63
CA ASN A 7 5.84 -20.12 -8.83
C ASN A 7 6.49 -18.90 -8.17
N ALA A 8 6.48 -18.84 -6.84
CA ALA A 8 7.00 -17.71 -6.08
C ALA A 8 8.49 -17.46 -6.34
N LYS A 9 9.32 -18.51 -6.49
CA LYS A 9 10.76 -18.39 -6.77
C LYS A 9 11.03 -17.79 -8.14
N GLU A 10 10.27 -18.19 -9.16
CA GLU A 10 10.37 -17.61 -10.50
C GLU A 10 9.86 -16.17 -10.53
N ALA A 11 8.80 -15.87 -9.76
CA ALA A 11 8.24 -14.53 -9.65
C ALA A 11 9.24 -13.52 -9.06
N LEU A 12 10.08 -13.93 -8.10
CA LEU A 12 11.14 -13.08 -7.53
C LEU A 12 12.21 -12.68 -8.55
N LEU A 13 12.45 -13.51 -9.56
CA LEU A 13 13.38 -13.22 -10.66
C LEU A 13 12.74 -12.36 -11.77
N GLY A 14 11.46 -12.05 -11.62
CA GLY A 14 10.67 -11.31 -12.58
C GLY A 14 10.34 -9.88 -12.13
N THR A 15 9.43 -9.26 -12.87
CA THR A 15 8.92 -7.92 -12.58
C THR A 15 7.40 -7.98 -12.45
N GLN A 16 6.86 -7.27 -11.48
CA GLN A 16 5.41 -7.12 -11.36
C GLN A 16 4.86 -6.31 -12.52
N LEU A 17 3.80 -6.81 -13.14
CA LEU A 17 3.11 -6.07 -14.18
C LEU A 17 2.33 -4.90 -13.60
N PRO A 18 2.35 -3.73 -14.26
CA PRO A 18 1.59 -2.58 -13.81
C PRO A 18 0.07 -2.83 -13.93
N ILE A 19 -0.70 -2.36 -12.97
CA ILE A 19 -2.16 -2.43 -12.98
C ILE A 19 -2.70 -1.72 -14.23
N ALA A 20 -3.62 -2.38 -14.96
CA ALA A 20 -4.20 -1.81 -16.18
C ALA A 20 -3.15 -1.38 -17.23
N SER A 21 -2.06 -2.13 -17.37
CA SER A 21 -1.02 -1.94 -18.40
C SER A 21 -0.42 -0.51 -18.38
N PHE A 22 -0.46 0.22 -19.49
CA PHE A 22 0.15 1.55 -19.62
C PHE A 22 -0.37 2.59 -18.64
N LYS A 23 -1.62 2.48 -18.15
CA LYS A 23 -2.19 3.40 -17.16
C LYS A 23 -1.50 3.26 -15.81
N GLY A 24 -1.32 2.02 -15.36
CA GLY A 24 -0.58 1.73 -14.12
C GLY A 24 0.90 2.07 -14.23
N SER A 25 1.50 1.85 -15.41
CA SER A 25 2.87 2.27 -15.70
C SER A 25 3.03 3.80 -15.54
N GLY A 26 2.09 4.58 -16.09
CA GLY A 26 2.09 6.04 -15.91
C GLY A 26 1.95 6.47 -14.47
N LEU A 27 1.08 5.83 -13.68
CA LEU A 27 0.94 6.10 -12.24
C LEU A 27 2.22 5.75 -11.47
N ALA A 28 2.84 4.61 -11.77
CA ALA A 28 4.10 4.22 -11.14
C ALA A 28 5.21 5.24 -11.44
N TRP A 29 5.29 5.72 -12.66
CA TRP A 29 6.25 6.75 -13.04
C TRP A 29 6.00 8.09 -12.33
N MET A 30 4.74 8.51 -12.19
CA MET A 30 4.39 9.69 -11.38
C MET A 30 4.85 9.55 -9.93
N VAL A 31 4.67 8.36 -9.32
CA VAL A 31 5.16 8.10 -7.96
C VAL A 31 6.67 8.20 -7.90
N ASP A 32 7.39 7.61 -8.85
CA ASP A 32 8.86 7.66 -8.93
C ASP A 32 9.37 9.10 -9.07
N ILE A 33 8.73 9.93 -9.91
CA ILE A 33 9.06 11.35 -10.05
C ILE A 33 8.81 12.11 -8.73
N LEU A 34 7.66 11.94 -8.11
CA LEU A 34 7.27 12.71 -6.93
C LEU A 34 8.05 12.30 -5.67
N SER A 35 8.30 11.01 -5.47
CA SER A 35 9.00 10.50 -4.28
C SER A 35 10.50 10.32 -4.48
N GLY A 36 10.98 10.21 -5.72
CA GLY A 36 12.37 10.02 -6.06
C GLY A 36 13.00 11.29 -6.62
N VAL A 37 12.65 11.65 -7.87
CA VAL A 37 13.30 12.78 -8.57
C VAL A 37 13.10 14.10 -7.83
N LEU A 38 11.86 14.42 -7.45
CA LEU A 38 11.51 15.68 -6.78
C LEU A 38 12.17 15.83 -5.41
N THR A 39 12.36 14.74 -4.69
CA THR A 39 12.96 14.72 -3.33
C THR A 39 14.49 14.57 -3.35
N GLY A 40 15.10 14.37 -4.53
CA GLY A 40 16.54 14.10 -4.66
C GLY A 40 16.95 12.70 -4.19
N SER A 41 16.00 11.78 -4.09
CA SER A 41 16.23 10.39 -3.64
C SER A 41 16.48 9.45 -4.82
N SER A 42 16.74 8.18 -4.54
CA SER A 42 16.88 7.15 -5.57
C SER A 42 15.60 7.01 -6.38
N HIS A 43 15.73 6.88 -7.70
CA HIS A 43 14.64 6.77 -8.67
C HIS A 43 15.06 5.90 -9.86
N GLY A 44 14.12 5.54 -10.72
CA GLY A 44 14.41 4.80 -11.96
C GLY A 44 15.06 3.43 -11.72
N GLY A 45 14.67 2.72 -10.66
CA GLY A 45 15.24 1.41 -10.31
C GLY A 45 16.56 1.44 -9.56
N LYS A 46 17.04 2.61 -9.12
CA LYS A 46 18.29 2.75 -8.34
C LYS A 46 18.10 2.57 -6.85
N THR A 47 16.88 2.42 -6.37
CA THR A 47 16.59 2.11 -4.96
C THR A 47 17.13 0.71 -4.65
N LYS A 48 17.97 0.61 -3.63
CA LYS A 48 18.58 -0.66 -3.23
C LYS A 48 17.56 -1.60 -2.61
N ASP A 49 17.76 -2.91 -2.82
CA ASP A 49 16.96 -3.93 -2.17
C ASP A 49 17.23 -3.92 -0.66
N PRO A 50 16.20 -3.83 0.21
CA PRO A 50 16.38 -3.81 1.66
C PRO A 50 16.81 -5.15 2.25
N PHE A 51 16.75 -6.23 1.48
CA PHE A 51 17.03 -7.58 1.94
C PHE A 51 18.33 -8.16 1.38
N ASP A 52 18.78 -7.67 0.21
CA ASP A 52 19.93 -8.25 -0.50
C ASP A 52 21.06 -7.25 -0.74
N ASP A 53 20.83 -5.93 -0.71
CA ASP A 53 21.84 -4.91 -0.95
C ASP A 53 22.10 -4.03 0.27
N PHE A 54 23.10 -4.39 1.08
CA PHE A 54 23.54 -3.67 2.27
C PHE A 54 24.78 -2.78 2.03
N THR A 55 25.13 -2.49 0.77
CA THR A 55 26.32 -1.68 0.43
C THR A 55 26.18 -0.20 0.75
N GLY A 56 25.04 0.23 1.29
CA GLY A 56 24.77 1.59 1.73
C GLY A 56 23.25 1.84 1.93
N PRO A 57 22.83 3.05 2.25
CA PRO A 57 21.43 3.37 2.48
C PRO A 57 20.58 3.15 1.21
N GLN A 58 19.33 2.75 1.37
CA GLN A 58 18.37 2.61 0.28
C GLN A 58 18.10 3.94 -0.45
N ASN A 59 18.25 5.05 0.27
CA ASN A 59 17.96 6.39 -0.23
C ASN A 59 16.52 6.53 -0.78
N VAL A 60 15.53 6.04 -0.03
CA VAL A 60 14.11 6.11 -0.38
C VAL A 60 13.54 7.47 -0.04
N GLY A 61 12.93 8.13 -1.01
CA GLY A 61 12.22 9.40 -0.81
C GLY A 61 10.73 9.19 -0.56
N HIS A 62 10.13 10.18 0.10
CA HIS A 62 8.70 10.21 0.39
C HIS A 62 8.11 11.58 0.08
N LEU A 63 6.89 11.61 -0.45
CA LEU A 63 6.10 12.81 -0.60
C LEU A 63 4.80 12.69 0.20
N PHE A 64 4.50 13.70 1.02
CA PHE A 64 3.26 13.80 1.79
C PHE A 64 2.47 15.02 1.33
N ILE A 65 1.21 14.83 0.95
CA ILE A 65 0.31 15.90 0.54
C ILE A 65 -0.89 15.92 1.48
N THR A 66 -1.12 17.06 2.12
CA THR A 66 -2.31 17.30 2.94
C THR A 66 -3.16 18.39 2.31
N ILE A 67 -4.44 18.10 2.10
CA ILE A 67 -5.40 19.02 1.50
C ILE A 67 -6.45 19.39 2.55
N ASN A 68 -6.60 20.70 2.82
CA ASN A 68 -7.68 21.20 3.66
C ASN A 68 -8.95 21.39 2.80
N PRO A 69 -9.96 20.53 2.93
CA PRO A 69 -11.14 20.63 2.10
C PRO A 69 -12.01 21.89 2.38
N ASN A 70 -11.82 22.54 3.53
CA ASN A 70 -12.58 23.72 3.88
C ASN A 70 -12.26 24.93 2.99
N ILE A 71 -11.09 24.94 2.34
CA ILE A 71 -10.69 25.98 1.38
C ILE A 71 -11.56 25.92 0.11
N PHE A 72 -12.03 24.72 -0.27
CA PHE A 72 -12.78 24.50 -1.51
C PHE A 72 -14.30 24.53 -1.28
N VAL A 73 -14.81 23.73 -0.36
CA VAL A 73 -16.26 23.51 -0.18
C VAL A 73 -16.75 23.70 1.26
N GLY A 74 -15.87 24.14 2.14
CA GLY A 74 -16.19 24.41 3.53
C GLY A 74 -16.74 23.19 4.27
N LYS A 75 -17.67 23.44 5.21
CA LYS A 75 -18.30 22.39 6.05
C LYS A 75 -19.11 21.35 5.26
N ASN A 76 -19.39 21.61 3.98
CA ASN A 76 -20.16 20.69 3.14
C ASN A 76 -19.39 19.44 2.73
N PHE A 77 -18.05 19.46 2.76
CA PHE A 77 -17.22 18.32 2.37
C PHE A 77 -17.63 17.02 3.08
N MET A 78 -17.72 17.04 4.40
CA MET A 78 -18.07 15.84 5.20
C MET A 78 -19.48 15.32 4.89
N LYS A 79 -20.43 16.23 4.63
CA LYS A 79 -21.79 15.88 4.26
C LYS A 79 -21.83 15.17 2.91
N GLU A 80 -21.14 15.71 1.92
CA GLU A 80 -21.09 15.13 0.57
C GLU A 80 -20.29 13.81 0.54
N MET A 81 -19.19 13.70 1.29
CA MET A 81 -18.47 12.43 1.45
C MET A 81 -19.33 11.33 2.06
N LYS A 82 -20.14 11.66 3.09
CA LYS A 82 -21.10 10.69 3.67
C LYS A 82 -22.15 10.24 2.64
N LYS A 83 -22.64 11.15 1.81
CA LYS A 83 -23.58 10.80 0.72
C LYS A 83 -22.89 9.88 -0.31
N ASN A 84 -21.70 10.24 -0.74
CA ASN A 84 -20.94 9.46 -1.72
C ASN A 84 -20.69 8.03 -1.23
N ILE A 85 -20.22 7.85 0.01
CA ILE A 85 -20.05 6.53 0.62
C ILE A 85 -21.37 5.74 0.61
N LYS A 86 -22.51 6.38 0.98
CA LYS A 86 -23.82 5.73 0.95
C LYS A 86 -24.21 5.29 -0.45
N LEU A 87 -23.96 6.11 -1.47
CA LEU A 87 -24.24 5.79 -2.87
C LEU A 87 -23.44 4.56 -3.31
N VAL A 88 -22.12 4.56 -3.08
CA VAL A 88 -21.25 3.43 -3.43
C VAL A 88 -21.71 2.14 -2.74
N LYS A 89 -22.09 2.20 -1.47
CA LYS A 89 -22.53 1.00 -0.71
C LYS A 89 -23.90 0.47 -1.14
N ARG A 90 -24.70 1.25 -1.85
CA ARG A 90 -26.00 0.84 -2.41
C ARG A 90 -25.92 0.24 -3.80
N LEU A 91 -24.76 0.34 -4.48
CA LEU A 91 -24.59 -0.23 -5.81
C LEU A 91 -24.81 -1.75 -5.80
N PRO A 92 -25.24 -2.33 -6.93
CA PRO A 92 -25.34 -3.77 -7.08
C PRO A 92 -23.99 -4.43 -6.79
N LYS A 93 -24.03 -5.53 -6.04
CA LYS A 93 -22.83 -6.27 -5.68
C LYS A 93 -22.47 -7.22 -6.80
N ALA A 94 -21.17 -7.42 -7.02
CA ALA A 94 -20.69 -8.48 -7.91
C ALA A 94 -21.03 -9.86 -7.33
N LYS A 95 -21.19 -10.86 -8.20
CA LYS A 95 -21.46 -12.24 -7.80
C LYS A 95 -20.36 -12.74 -6.84
N GLY A 96 -20.75 -13.34 -5.74
CA GLY A 96 -19.84 -13.85 -4.72
C GLY A 96 -19.41 -12.84 -3.64
N PHE A 97 -19.89 -11.58 -3.69
CA PHE A 97 -19.58 -10.57 -2.69
C PHE A 97 -20.80 -10.17 -1.87
N ASN A 98 -20.62 -10.10 -0.54
CA ASN A 98 -21.69 -9.73 0.40
C ASN A 98 -21.77 -8.23 0.68
N SER A 99 -20.71 -7.47 0.39
CA SER A 99 -20.68 -6.02 0.64
C SER A 99 -19.67 -5.32 -0.26
N ILE A 100 -19.96 -4.05 -0.57
CA ILE A 100 -18.99 -3.13 -1.18
C ILE A 100 -18.31 -2.38 -0.04
N LEU A 101 -16.98 -2.41 -0.03
CA LEU A 101 -16.17 -1.70 0.96
C LEU A 101 -15.51 -0.49 0.31
N TYR A 102 -15.56 0.65 0.99
CA TYR A 102 -14.75 1.80 0.60
C TYR A 102 -13.31 1.68 1.14
N PRO A 103 -12.34 2.40 0.56
CA PRO A 103 -10.94 2.36 1.01
C PRO A 103 -10.81 2.64 2.51
N GLY A 104 -10.09 1.77 3.22
CA GLY A 104 -9.88 1.86 4.67
C GLY A 104 -10.98 1.24 5.55
N GLU A 105 -12.19 0.93 5.03
CA GLU A 105 -13.29 0.37 5.83
C GLU A 105 -12.91 -0.98 6.48
N ARG A 106 -12.28 -1.89 5.72
CA ARG A 106 -11.84 -3.18 6.25
C ARG A 106 -10.80 -3.01 7.35
N LYS A 107 -9.79 -2.16 7.12
CA LYS A 107 -8.74 -1.86 8.10
C LYS A 107 -9.35 -1.29 9.40
N ASN A 108 -10.28 -0.36 9.30
CA ASN A 108 -10.94 0.24 10.46
C ASN A 108 -11.79 -0.79 11.25
N LYS A 109 -12.51 -1.67 10.55
CA LYS A 109 -13.26 -2.77 11.20
C LYS A 109 -12.31 -3.73 11.94
N THR A 110 -11.20 -4.12 11.31
CA THR A 110 -10.19 -4.99 11.93
C THR A 110 -9.54 -4.30 13.14
N TYR A 111 -9.16 -3.03 13.01
CA TYR A 111 -8.62 -2.25 14.10
C TYR A 111 -9.57 -2.23 15.32
N LYS A 112 -10.83 -1.85 15.12
CA LYS A 112 -11.83 -1.84 16.19
C LYS A 112 -12.05 -3.21 16.83
N LYS A 113 -12.01 -4.28 16.04
CA LYS A 113 -12.15 -5.66 16.53
C LYS A 113 -10.97 -6.09 17.41
N ASN A 114 -9.78 -5.56 17.13
CA ASN A 114 -8.53 -5.97 17.76
C ASN A 114 -8.01 -4.98 18.81
N LEU A 115 -8.68 -3.83 19.00
CA LEU A 115 -8.22 -2.75 19.86
C LEU A 115 -7.91 -3.19 21.31
N ASN A 116 -8.66 -4.18 21.83
CA ASN A 116 -8.51 -4.70 23.18
C ASN A 116 -8.14 -6.20 23.17
N LYS A 117 -7.41 -6.65 22.17
CA LYS A 117 -6.98 -8.05 22.05
C LYS A 117 -5.48 -8.13 22.01
N ASP A 118 -4.96 -9.25 22.50
CA ASP A 118 -3.55 -9.58 22.37
C ASP A 118 -3.17 -9.78 20.90
N ILE A 119 -1.91 -9.50 20.59
CA ILE A 119 -1.33 -9.70 19.26
C ILE A 119 -0.81 -11.14 19.20
N SER A 120 -1.34 -11.92 18.26
CA SER A 120 -0.82 -13.25 17.99
C SER A 120 0.46 -13.13 17.16
N ILE A 121 1.58 -13.52 17.74
CA ILE A 121 2.88 -13.56 17.07
C ILE A 121 3.16 -15.01 16.66
N PRO A 122 3.49 -15.30 15.40
CA PRO A 122 3.88 -16.63 14.97
C PRO A 122 5.10 -17.13 15.75
N SER A 123 5.07 -18.41 16.16
CA SER A 123 6.15 -19.01 16.96
C SER A 123 7.53 -18.95 16.31
N LYS A 124 7.59 -18.91 14.98
CA LYS A 124 8.85 -18.72 14.23
C LYS A 124 9.47 -17.35 14.53
N ILE A 125 8.65 -16.29 14.53
CA ILE A 125 9.12 -14.92 14.81
C ILE A 125 9.58 -14.81 16.27
N LEU A 126 8.87 -15.44 17.22
CA LEU A 126 9.31 -15.46 18.62
C LEU A 126 10.68 -16.08 18.77
N LYS A 127 10.94 -17.24 18.13
CA LYS A 127 12.27 -17.88 18.14
C LYS A 127 13.36 -16.99 17.55
N GLU A 128 13.10 -16.35 16.41
CA GLU A 128 14.04 -15.41 15.79
C GLU A 128 14.33 -14.20 16.71
N MET A 129 13.35 -13.70 17.45
CA MET A 129 13.53 -12.63 18.43
C MET A 129 14.37 -13.10 19.63
N ASP A 130 14.14 -14.33 20.13
CA ASP A 130 14.90 -14.91 21.24
C ASP A 130 16.37 -15.12 20.85
N GLU A 131 16.63 -15.57 19.62
CA GLU A 131 17.98 -15.72 19.07
C GLU A 131 18.73 -14.38 18.99
N LEU A 132 18.03 -13.30 18.58
CA LEU A 132 18.59 -11.95 18.53
C LEU A 132 18.90 -11.37 19.93
N ASN A 133 18.10 -11.71 20.94
CA ASN A 133 18.32 -11.27 22.32
C ASN A 133 19.45 -12.05 23.04
N ALA A 134 19.91 -13.15 22.46
CA ALA A 134 20.98 -13.98 23.00
C ALA A 134 22.39 -13.53 22.55
N ILE A 135 22.49 -12.53 21.69
CA ILE A 135 23.72 -11.90 21.21
C ILE A 135 24.03 -10.66 22.05
#